data_ea84bff8cd5c550f8dceb7578f421e47
#
_entry.id   ea84bff8cd5c550f8dceb7578f421e47
#
_cell.length_a   1.000
_cell.length_b   1.000
_cell.length_c   1.000
_cell.angle_alpha   90.00
_cell.angle_beta   90.00
_cell.angle_gamma   90.00
#
_symmetry.space_group_name_H-M   'P 1'
#
loop_
_entity.id
_entity.type
_entity.pdbx_description
1 polymer ?
#
loop_
_entity_poly.entity_id
_entity_poly.type
_entity_poly.pdbx_seq_one_letter_code
_entity_poly.pdbx_strand_id
1 'polypeptide(L)'
;MDFNKFDDRFRMIHEKINETLIGEPKRLYDASGYLIDVGGKRIRPLLCLLACESVGGRIEDALETAVAMELIHTFTLIHDDIMDRDELRRGVPSVHKTYGESTAILAGDLLFSKAFELCDPKVIKILAKASTEICEGQEMDMSFESRTYVTEREYLKMIRKKTAVLIRAATKCGALLGGGTRDEIDKLAEYGLNIGIAFQIQDDILGVLADEEKLGKPVGSDIVEGKKSLIAIRAIEKLEGEEKERLLEILNKRGNTRDEINLAVRLFGNSNAIRYCRRKAIQFVEVAKKAINELPDSDAKKDLMGIADFVVERRV
;
A
#
# COMPACT_ATOMS: atom_id res chain seq x y z
N MET A 1 -17.40 2.91 -6.56
CA MET A 1 -17.79 2.15 -5.34
C MET A 1 -18.14 3.14 -4.24
N ASP A 2 -19.28 2.96 -3.55
CA ASP A 2 -19.64 3.76 -2.37
C ASP A 2 -19.05 3.12 -1.11
N PHE A 3 -18.19 3.85 -0.39
CA PHE A 3 -17.55 3.39 0.84
C PHE A 3 -18.39 3.65 2.10
N ASN A 4 -19.41 4.51 2.02
CA ASN A 4 -20.28 4.83 3.19
C ASN A 4 -20.99 3.57 3.74
N LYS A 5 -21.21 2.56 2.88
CA LYS A 5 -21.77 1.27 3.33
C LYS A 5 -20.88 0.52 4.33
N PHE A 6 -19.64 0.92 4.53
CA PHE A 6 -18.69 0.31 5.47
C PHE A 6 -18.48 1.15 6.74
N ASP A 7 -19.27 2.24 6.93
CA ASP A 7 -19.08 3.18 8.05
C ASP A 7 -19.11 2.47 9.42
N ASP A 8 -19.98 1.48 9.61
CA ASP A 8 -20.00 0.71 10.86
C ASP A 8 -18.70 -0.07 11.07
N ARG A 9 -18.13 -0.68 10.02
CA ARG A 9 -16.83 -1.38 10.10
C ARG A 9 -15.69 -0.40 10.37
N PHE A 10 -15.70 0.76 9.73
CA PHE A 10 -14.70 1.79 9.96
C PHE A 10 -14.78 2.35 11.39
N ARG A 11 -16.00 2.53 11.92
CA ARG A 11 -16.19 2.94 13.32
C ARG A 11 -15.61 1.89 14.28
N MET A 12 -15.95 0.62 14.12
CA MET A 12 -15.43 -0.48 14.97
C MET A 12 -13.89 -0.53 14.94
N ILE A 13 -13.29 -0.41 13.74
CA ILE A 13 -11.83 -0.36 13.56
C ILE A 13 -11.25 0.85 14.32
N HIS A 14 -11.84 2.03 14.17
CA HIS A 14 -11.35 3.25 14.81
C HIS A 14 -11.45 3.20 16.33
N GLU A 15 -12.58 2.75 16.87
CA GLU A 15 -12.80 2.57 18.30
C GLU A 15 -11.76 1.60 18.88
N LYS A 16 -11.52 0.46 18.21
CA LYS A 16 -10.53 -0.53 18.67
C LYS A 16 -9.08 -0.02 18.57
N ILE A 17 -8.74 0.79 17.57
CA ILE A 17 -7.44 1.47 17.50
C ILE A 17 -7.26 2.40 18.71
N ASN A 18 -8.27 3.22 19.00
CA ASN A 18 -8.22 4.18 20.11
C ASN A 18 -8.05 3.47 21.45
N GLU A 19 -8.76 2.34 21.67
CA GLU A 19 -8.57 1.51 22.87
C GLU A 19 -7.14 0.96 22.99
N THR A 20 -6.53 0.61 21.86
CA THR A 20 -5.20 -0.01 21.80
C THR A 20 -4.08 1.01 22.04
N LEU A 21 -4.27 2.26 21.64
CA LEU A 21 -3.28 3.32 21.70
C LEU A 21 -3.46 4.23 22.95
N ILE A 22 -3.75 3.63 24.10
CA ILE A 22 -3.80 4.29 25.41
C ILE A 22 -2.58 3.87 26.23
N GLY A 23 -1.78 4.85 26.72
CA GLY A 23 -0.65 4.54 27.56
C GLY A 23 0.28 5.74 27.84
N GLU A 24 1.37 5.43 28.51
CA GLU A 24 2.41 6.40 28.89
C GLU A 24 3.78 5.96 28.33
N PRO A 25 4.69 6.88 27.97
CA PRO A 25 4.51 8.35 28.08
C PRO A 25 3.60 8.90 26.96
N LYS A 26 2.70 9.83 27.33
CA LYS A 26 1.67 10.39 26.43
C LYS A 26 2.20 10.84 25.07
N ARG A 27 3.36 11.52 25.04
CA ARG A 27 3.98 11.99 23.78
C ARG A 27 4.23 10.87 22.78
N LEU A 28 4.59 9.66 23.24
CA LEU A 28 4.85 8.51 22.39
C LEU A 28 3.54 7.99 21.77
N TYR A 29 2.49 7.87 22.56
CA TYR A 29 1.18 7.42 22.09
C TYR A 29 0.52 8.44 21.16
N ASP A 30 0.65 9.75 21.45
CA ASP A 30 0.21 10.83 20.56
C ASP A 30 0.93 10.77 19.20
N ALA A 31 2.24 10.51 19.18
CA ALA A 31 3.01 10.36 17.95
C ALA A 31 2.59 9.11 17.16
N SER A 32 2.27 8.01 17.84
CA SER A 32 1.82 6.75 17.23
C SER A 32 0.42 6.88 16.62
N GLY A 33 -0.48 7.63 17.25
CA GLY A 33 -1.85 7.88 16.75
C GLY A 33 -1.89 8.94 15.64
N TYR A 34 -0.90 9.81 15.54
CA TYR A 34 -0.94 11.01 14.70
C TYR A 34 -1.39 10.77 13.26
N LEU A 35 -0.77 9.84 12.51
CA LEU A 35 -1.16 9.54 11.13
C LEU A 35 -2.50 8.79 11.04
N ILE A 36 -2.90 8.11 12.10
CA ILE A 36 -4.19 7.43 12.19
C ILE A 36 -5.30 8.47 12.28
N ASP A 37 -5.13 9.50 13.12
CA ASP A 37 -6.10 10.58 13.34
C ASP A 37 -6.27 11.47 12.11
N VAL A 38 -5.20 11.69 11.34
CA VAL A 38 -5.27 12.39 10.04
C VAL A 38 -6.21 11.68 9.05
N GLY A 39 -6.44 10.38 9.25
CA GLY A 39 -7.36 9.60 8.43
C GLY A 39 -6.67 8.61 7.50
N GLY A 40 -7.44 8.07 6.56
CA GLY A 40 -7.00 7.07 5.60
C GLY A 40 -8.15 6.15 5.18
N LYS A 41 -8.03 5.49 4.04
CA LYS A 41 -9.09 4.65 3.46
C LYS A 41 -9.32 3.33 4.19
N ARG A 42 -8.47 2.97 5.14
CA ARG A 42 -8.57 1.73 5.94
C ARG A 42 -8.81 0.46 5.10
N ILE A 43 -8.23 0.39 3.90
CA ILE A 43 -8.49 -0.71 2.96
C ILE A 43 -7.99 -2.06 3.51
N ARG A 44 -6.83 -2.10 4.19
CA ARG A 44 -6.25 -3.35 4.71
C ARG A 44 -7.11 -3.97 5.80
N PRO A 45 -7.50 -3.24 6.85
CA PRO A 45 -8.43 -3.79 7.85
C PRO A 45 -9.79 -4.15 7.24
N LEU A 46 -10.34 -3.34 6.33
CA LEU A 46 -11.58 -3.66 5.64
C LEU A 46 -11.49 -4.98 4.87
N LEU A 47 -10.42 -5.20 4.11
CA LEU A 47 -10.19 -6.45 3.38
C LEU A 47 -10.06 -7.66 4.30
N CYS A 48 -9.49 -7.49 5.50
CA CYS A 48 -9.43 -8.55 6.51
C CYS A 48 -10.83 -8.93 6.99
N LEU A 49 -11.66 -7.95 7.34
CA LEU A 49 -13.03 -8.19 7.78
C LEU A 49 -13.88 -8.82 6.68
N LEU A 50 -13.83 -8.29 5.47
CA LEU A 50 -14.59 -8.84 4.33
C LEU A 50 -14.15 -10.26 3.96
N ALA A 51 -12.87 -10.57 4.07
CA ALA A 51 -12.39 -11.93 3.86
C ALA A 51 -12.90 -12.90 4.92
N CYS A 52 -13.01 -12.47 6.19
CA CYS A 52 -13.62 -13.23 7.26
C CYS A 52 -15.11 -13.49 6.97
N GLU A 53 -15.87 -12.45 6.67
CA GLU A 53 -17.29 -12.55 6.37
C GLU A 53 -17.58 -13.39 5.11
N SER A 54 -16.70 -13.35 4.10
CA SER A 54 -16.89 -14.09 2.83
C SER A 54 -16.81 -15.61 2.98
N VAL A 55 -16.25 -16.10 4.08
CA VAL A 55 -16.21 -17.53 4.44
C VAL A 55 -17.17 -17.89 5.58
N GLY A 56 -18.07 -16.96 5.97
CA GLY A 56 -19.10 -17.18 6.97
C GLY A 56 -18.69 -16.84 8.41
N GLY A 57 -17.52 -16.25 8.63
CA GLY A 57 -17.08 -15.74 9.94
C GLY A 57 -17.78 -14.44 10.32
N ARG A 58 -17.64 -14.05 11.59
CA ARG A 58 -18.18 -12.78 12.11
C ARG A 58 -17.08 -11.73 12.15
N ILE A 59 -17.45 -10.46 12.09
CA ILE A 59 -16.51 -9.32 12.15
C ILE A 59 -15.63 -9.40 13.40
N GLU A 60 -16.24 -9.74 14.55
CA GLU A 60 -15.56 -9.81 15.84
C GLU A 60 -14.42 -10.83 15.84
N ASP A 61 -14.53 -11.89 15.05
CA ASP A 61 -13.51 -12.95 14.98
C ASP A 61 -12.19 -12.45 14.34
N ALA A 62 -12.26 -11.37 13.52
CA ALA A 62 -11.12 -10.82 12.80
C ALA A 62 -10.77 -9.36 13.16
N LEU A 63 -11.58 -8.67 13.99
CA LEU A 63 -11.44 -7.23 14.23
C LEU A 63 -10.07 -6.86 14.81
N GLU A 64 -9.59 -7.55 15.82
CA GLU A 64 -8.28 -7.29 16.44
C GLU A 64 -7.13 -7.48 15.45
N THR A 65 -7.20 -8.53 14.63
CA THR A 65 -6.22 -8.76 13.57
C THR A 65 -6.32 -7.71 12.45
N ALA A 66 -7.53 -7.27 12.09
CA ALA A 66 -7.72 -6.18 11.13
C ALA A 66 -7.09 -4.88 11.63
N VAL A 67 -7.25 -4.55 12.91
CA VAL A 67 -6.57 -3.41 13.55
C VAL A 67 -5.06 -3.61 13.54
N ALA A 68 -4.55 -4.78 13.87
CA ALA A 68 -3.11 -5.08 13.80
C ALA A 68 -2.53 -4.82 12.40
N MET A 69 -3.27 -5.13 11.32
CA MET A 69 -2.85 -4.79 9.94
C MET A 69 -2.71 -3.29 9.70
N GLU A 70 -3.61 -2.48 10.27
CA GLU A 70 -3.52 -1.03 10.15
C GLU A 70 -2.37 -0.45 10.98
N LEU A 71 -2.10 -1.01 12.17
CA LEU A 71 -0.95 -0.61 12.99
C LEU A 71 0.36 -0.92 12.27
N ILE A 72 0.52 -2.13 11.70
CA ILE A 72 1.69 -2.49 10.88
C ILE A 72 1.81 -1.56 9.67
N HIS A 73 0.72 -1.26 8.99
CA HIS A 73 0.75 -0.32 7.87
C HIS A 73 1.18 1.08 8.29
N THR A 74 0.65 1.59 9.41
CA THR A 74 1.01 2.92 9.90
C THR A 74 2.47 2.97 10.34
N PHE A 75 2.97 1.93 11.00
CA PHE A 75 4.39 1.75 11.30
C PHE A 75 5.25 1.89 10.04
N THR A 76 4.90 1.17 8.96
CA THR A 76 5.69 1.27 7.71
C THR A 76 5.68 2.67 7.13
N LEU A 77 4.54 3.40 7.18
CA LEU A 77 4.47 4.78 6.70
C LEU A 77 5.38 5.72 7.49
N ILE A 78 5.41 5.59 8.84
CA ILE A 78 6.24 6.43 9.70
C ILE A 78 7.72 6.21 9.41
N HIS A 79 8.14 4.95 9.27
CA HIS A 79 9.54 4.62 9.01
C HIS A 79 9.93 4.93 7.55
N ASP A 80 9.07 4.72 6.58
CA ASP A 80 9.28 5.13 5.19
C ASP A 80 9.51 6.64 5.09
N ASP A 81 8.68 7.47 5.77
CA ASP A 81 8.85 8.93 5.78
C ASP A 81 10.21 9.38 6.34
N ILE A 82 10.78 8.63 7.29
CA ILE A 82 12.12 8.92 7.82
C ILE A 82 13.19 8.55 6.79
N MET A 83 13.09 7.37 6.18
CA MET A 83 14.06 6.85 5.20
C MET A 83 14.06 7.69 3.92
N ASP A 84 12.87 8.07 3.43
CA ASP A 84 12.68 8.87 2.22
C ASP A 84 12.87 10.38 2.49
N ARG A 85 12.97 10.80 3.78
CA ARG A 85 13.01 12.19 4.25
C ARG A 85 11.79 13.01 3.81
N ASP A 86 10.65 12.37 3.76
CA ASP A 86 9.38 12.99 3.37
C ASP A 86 8.93 14.01 4.44
N GLU A 87 8.74 15.25 4.05
CA GLU A 87 8.31 16.30 4.97
C GLU A 87 6.81 16.30 5.24
N LEU A 88 6.02 15.79 4.28
CA LEU A 88 4.57 15.77 4.32
C LEU A 88 4.01 14.37 4.08
N ARG A 89 2.97 14.00 4.83
CA ARG A 89 2.16 12.80 4.63
C ARG A 89 0.67 13.13 4.74
N ARG A 90 -0.12 12.82 3.72
CA ARG A 90 -1.56 13.12 3.68
C ARG A 90 -1.87 14.62 3.88
N GLY A 91 -1.02 15.50 3.37
CA GLY A 91 -1.18 16.96 3.48
C GLY A 91 -0.79 17.57 4.81
N VAL A 92 -0.31 16.78 5.77
CA VAL A 92 0.21 17.27 7.07
C VAL A 92 1.70 16.93 7.22
N PRO A 93 2.44 17.63 8.11
CA PRO A 93 3.83 17.28 8.41
C PRO A 93 3.96 15.82 8.84
N SER A 94 5.01 15.12 8.37
CA SER A 94 5.28 13.76 8.80
C SER A 94 5.57 13.65 10.30
N VAL A 95 5.49 12.43 10.86
CA VAL A 95 5.68 12.23 12.32
C VAL A 95 7.07 12.70 12.78
N HIS A 96 8.12 12.42 11.99
CA HIS A 96 9.47 12.84 12.35
C HIS A 96 9.68 14.37 12.29
N LYS A 97 8.91 15.09 11.47
CA LYS A 97 8.91 16.57 11.46
C LYS A 97 8.16 17.14 12.66
N THR A 98 7.09 16.49 13.09
CA THR A 98 6.25 16.98 14.21
C THR A 98 6.83 16.63 15.58
N TYR A 99 7.31 15.39 15.75
CA TYR A 99 7.73 14.83 17.05
C TYR A 99 9.25 14.62 17.16
N GLY A 100 10.00 14.77 16.07
CA GLY A 100 11.42 14.46 15.98
C GLY A 100 11.66 12.99 15.58
N GLU A 101 12.82 12.73 14.95
CA GLU A 101 13.17 11.44 14.37
C GLU A 101 13.19 10.30 15.40
N SER A 102 13.82 10.51 16.56
CA SER A 102 13.87 9.49 17.62
C SER A 102 12.48 9.10 18.13
N THR A 103 11.57 10.06 18.31
CA THR A 103 10.19 9.76 18.73
C THR A 103 9.42 9.05 17.61
N ALA A 104 9.65 9.40 16.35
CA ALA A 104 9.01 8.74 15.20
C ALA A 104 9.45 7.28 15.05
N ILE A 105 10.75 6.98 15.25
CA ILE A 105 11.25 5.61 15.30
C ILE A 105 10.53 4.82 16.39
N LEU A 106 10.51 5.35 17.62
CA LEU A 106 9.84 4.69 18.76
C LEU A 106 8.33 4.55 18.55
N ALA A 107 7.68 5.51 17.90
CA ALA A 107 6.26 5.45 17.58
C ALA A 107 5.96 4.30 16.58
N GLY A 108 6.79 4.11 15.58
CA GLY A 108 6.72 2.97 14.69
C GLY A 108 6.92 1.64 15.42
N ASP A 109 7.95 1.53 16.26
CA ASP A 109 8.23 0.33 17.04
C ASP A 109 7.09 -0.01 18.01
N LEU A 110 6.46 1.00 18.62
CA LEU A 110 5.29 0.82 19.46
C LEU A 110 4.11 0.25 18.65
N LEU A 111 3.80 0.84 17.49
CA LEU A 111 2.73 0.34 16.63
C LEU A 111 2.96 -1.11 16.19
N PHE A 112 4.20 -1.42 15.81
CA PHE A 112 4.60 -2.77 15.44
C PHE A 112 4.41 -3.75 16.62
N SER A 113 4.87 -3.39 17.80
CA SER A 113 4.72 -4.22 19.01
C SER A 113 3.26 -4.41 19.39
N LYS A 114 2.46 -3.34 19.38
CA LYS A 114 1.02 -3.37 19.65
C LYS A 114 0.24 -4.22 18.64
N ALA A 115 0.66 -4.24 17.39
CA ALA A 115 0.04 -5.12 16.39
C ALA A 115 0.20 -6.60 16.74
N PHE A 116 1.36 -7.03 17.22
CA PHE A 116 1.60 -8.42 17.66
C PHE A 116 0.97 -8.75 19.02
N GLU A 117 0.85 -7.76 19.89
CA GLU A 117 0.12 -7.91 21.15
C GLU A 117 -1.38 -8.15 20.93
N LEU A 118 -1.94 -7.48 19.92
CA LEU A 118 -3.38 -7.48 19.63
C LEU A 118 -3.83 -8.65 18.75
N CYS A 119 -3.03 -9.10 17.79
CA CYS A 119 -3.48 -10.07 16.80
C CYS A 119 -3.70 -11.49 17.39
N ASP A 120 -4.67 -12.24 16.83
CA ASP A 120 -4.91 -13.64 17.23
C ASP A 120 -3.63 -14.49 17.07
N PRO A 121 -3.26 -15.31 18.08
CA PRO A 121 -2.08 -16.18 18.02
C PRO A 121 -2.00 -17.09 16.78
N LYS A 122 -3.15 -17.48 16.20
CA LYS A 122 -3.19 -18.33 15.00
C LYS A 122 -2.56 -17.65 13.78
N VAL A 123 -2.53 -16.32 13.73
CA VAL A 123 -2.07 -15.55 12.57
C VAL A 123 -0.70 -14.89 12.77
N ILE A 124 -0.11 -14.94 13.97
CA ILE A 124 1.19 -14.32 14.29
C ILE A 124 2.27 -14.68 13.26
N LYS A 125 2.39 -15.96 12.88
CA LYS A 125 3.39 -16.39 11.90
C LYS A 125 3.16 -15.79 10.51
N ILE A 126 1.89 -15.55 10.14
CA ILE A 126 1.54 -14.93 8.85
C ILE A 126 1.96 -13.45 8.88
N LEU A 127 1.64 -12.74 9.96
CA LEU A 127 2.02 -11.33 10.13
C LEU A 127 3.53 -11.16 10.20
N ALA A 128 4.22 -11.97 10.99
CA ALA A 128 5.67 -11.92 11.14
C ALA A 128 6.37 -12.13 9.79
N LYS A 129 5.91 -13.12 9.00
CA LYS A 129 6.44 -13.36 7.66
C LYS A 129 6.16 -12.18 6.73
N ALA A 130 4.95 -11.62 6.76
CA ALA A 130 4.60 -10.44 5.96
C ALA A 130 5.50 -9.24 6.33
N SER A 131 5.72 -8.99 7.61
CA SER A 131 6.61 -7.93 8.10
C SER A 131 8.05 -8.10 7.63
N THR A 132 8.58 -9.34 7.67
CA THR A 132 9.91 -9.65 7.10
C THR A 132 9.96 -9.32 5.61
N GLU A 133 8.95 -9.75 4.85
CA GLU A 133 8.90 -9.48 3.42
C GLU A 133 8.77 -7.99 3.11
N ILE A 134 8.06 -7.19 3.96
CA ILE A 134 7.98 -5.73 3.82
C ILE A 134 9.36 -5.08 3.98
N CYS A 135 10.12 -5.46 5.02
CA CYS A 135 11.49 -4.95 5.21
C CYS A 135 12.40 -5.27 4.02
N GLU A 136 12.33 -6.52 3.51
CA GLU A 136 13.07 -6.90 2.31
C GLU A 136 12.63 -6.12 1.07
N GLY A 137 11.33 -5.81 0.95
CA GLY A 137 10.77 -5.00 -0.13
C GLY A 137 11.23 -3.55 -0.07
N GLN A 138 11.26 -2.96 1.12
CA GLN A 138 11.76 -1.60 1.33
C GLN A 138 13.24 -1.48 1.00
N GLU A 139 14.08 -2.44 1.45
CA GLU A 139 15.50 -2.46 1.10
C GLU A 139 15.72 -2.58 -0.41
N MET A 140 14.89 -3.38 -1.12
CA MET A 140 14.95 -3.46 -2.58
C MET A 140 14.61 -2.11 -3.22
N ASP A 141 13.57 -1.42 -2.74
CA ASP A 141 13.14 -0.12 -3.26
C ASP A 141 14.25 0.92 -3.13
N MET A 142 14.82 1.06 -1.94
CA MET A 142 15.97 1.93 -1.67
C MET A 142 17.18 1.59 -2.55
N SER A 143 17.50 0.29 -2.71
CA SER A 143 18.61 -0.15 -3.54
C SER A 143 18.43 0.19 -5.02
N PHE A 144 17.18 0.28 -5.51
CA PHE A 144 16.89 0.62 -6.89
C PHE A 144 17.17 2.09 -7.23
N GLU A 145 17.11 2.99 -6.26
CA GLU A 145 17.39 4.42 -6.48
C GLU A 145 18.79 4.65 -7.05
N SER A 146 19.78 3.88 -6.58
CA SER A 146 21.18 3.97 -7.03
C SER A 146 21.47 3.27 -8.37
N ARG A 147 20.49 2.53 -8.91
CA ARG A 147 20.67 1.74 -10.15
C ARG A 147 20.20 2.50 -11.37
N THR A 148 20.96 2.41 -12.46
CA THR A 148 20.56 2.98 -13.76
C THR A 148 19.39 2.18 -14.37
N TYR A 149 19.41 0.86 -14.24
CA TYR A 149 18.40 -0.04 -14.81
C TYR A 149 17.85 -0.99 -13.77
N VAL A 150 16.51 -1.10 -13.78
CA VAL A 150 15.74 -2.10 -13.03
C VAL A 150 14.80 -2.77 -14.02
N THR A 151 14.68 -4.09 -13.96
CA THR A 151 13.78 -4.85 -14.84
C THR A 151 12.34 -4.85 -14.28
N GLU A 152 11.33 -5.02 -15.14
CA GLU A 152 9.95 -5.22 -14.71
C GLU A 152 9.81 -6.36 -13.69
N ARG A 153 10.56 -7.46 -13.86
CA ARG A 153 10.54 -8.59 -12.93
C ARG A 153 11.03 -8.20 -11.54
N GLU A 154 12.08 -7.40 -11.45
CA GLU A 154 12.61 -6.90 -10.17
C GLU A 154 11.63 -5.93 -9.51
N TYR A 155 11.05 -5.01 -10.28
CA TYR A 155 10.02 -4.10 -9.79
C TYR A 155 8.80 -4.88 -9.24
N LEU A 156 8.24 -5.84 -9.99
CA LEU A 156 7.11 -6.65 -9.53
C LEU A 156 7.46 -7.46 -8.28
N LYS A 157 8.71 -7.93 -8.13
CA LYS A 157 9.17 -8.59 -6.91
C LYS A 157 9.23 -7.62 -5.74
N MET A 158 9.70 -6.40 -5.96
CA MET A 158 9.78 -5.35 -4.94
C MET A 158 8.39 -4.96 -4.44
N ILE A 159 7.44 -4.57 -5.32
CA ILE A 159 6.10 -4.16 -4.90
C ILE A 159 5.28 -5.30 -4.30
N ARG A 160 5.52 -6.55 -4.74
CA ARG A 160 4.95 -7.73 -4.10
C ARG A 160 5.35 -7.79 -2.63
N LYS A 161 6.63 -7.54 -2.31
CA LYS A 161 7.16 -7.58 -0.95
C LYS A 161 6.79 -6.33 -0.15
N LYS A 162 7.05 -5.13 -0.68
CA LYS A 162 6.83 -3.86 0.02
C LYS A 162 5.35 -3.60 0.31
N THR A 163 4.46 -3.84 -0.66
CA THR A 163 3.05 -3.43 -0.60
C THR A 163 2.06 -4.60 -0.57
N ALA A 164 2.16 -5.53 -1.52
CA ALA A 164 1.11 -6.53 -1.74
C ALA A 164 1.06 -7.60 -0.66
N VAL A 165 2.19 -7.93 -0.02
CA VAL A 165 2.27 -8.97 1.00
C VAL A 165 1.39 -8.68 2.22
N LEU A 166 1.25 -7.41 2.63
CA LEU A 166 0.41 -7.05 3.77
C LEU A 166 -1.09 -7.17 3.42
N ILE A 167 -1.48 -6.83 2.19
CA ILE A 167 -2.85 -7.02 1.70
C ILE A 167 -3.17 -8.52 1.60
N ARG A 168 -2.24 -9.32 1.09
CA ARG A 168 -2.34 -10.78 1.11
C ARG A 168 -2.49 -11.33 2.54
N ALA A 169 -1.71 -10.83 3.48
CA ALA A 169 -1.80 -11.24 4.87
C ALA A 169 -3.16 -10.89 5.47
N ALA A 170 -3.69 -9.68 5.18
CA ALA A 170 -5.00 -9.23 5.65
C ALA A 170 -6.11 -10.18 5.19
N THR A 171 -6.21 -10.46 3.89
CA THR A 171 -7.25 -11.36 3.37
C THR A 171 -7.05 -12.80 3.82
N LYS A 172 -5.80 -13.28 3.91
CA LYS A 172 -5.49 -14.62 4.41
C LYS A 172 -5.86 -14.81 5.87
N CYS A 173 -5.53 -13.83 6.71
CA CYS A 173 -5.84 -13.89 8.15
C CYS A 173 -7.35 -13.78 8.38
N GLY A 174 -8.05 -12.88 7.68
CA GLY A 174 -9.49 -12.80 7.75
C GLY A 174 -10.18 -14.12 7.43
N ALA A 175 -9.80 -14.75 6.31
CA ALA A 175 -10.35 -16.04 5.93
C ALA A 175 -10.04 -17.15 6.94
N LEU A 176 -8.82 -17.18 7.49
CA LEU A 176 -8.44 -18.16 8.50
C LEU A 176 -9.25 -18.00 9.80
N LEU A 177 -9.42 -16.75 10.26
CA LEU A 177 -10.15 -16.45 11.49
C LEU A 177 -11.66 -16.64 11.31
N GLY A 178 -12.19 -16.42 10.11
CA GLY A 178 -13.57 -16.74 9.76
C GLY A 178 -13.87 -18.23 9.64
N GLY A 179 -12.88 -19.11 9.83
CA GLY A 179 -13.07 -20.55 9.76
C GLY A 179 -13.10 -21.11 8.33
N GLY A 180 -12.60 -20.36 7.36
CA GLY A 180 -12.52 -20.79 5.96
C GLY A 180 -11.74 -22.08 5.78
N THR A 181 -12.12 -22.86 4.79
CA THR A 181 -11.37 -24.04 4.33
C THR A 181 -9.99 -23.64 3.80
N ARG A 182 -9.07 -24.58 3.70
CA ARG A 182 -7.75 -24.31 3.13
C ARG A 182 -7.80 -23.71 1.72
N ASP A 183 -8.71 -24.18 0.89
CA ASP A 183 -8.90 -23.69 -0.47
C ASP A 183 -9.39 -22.23 -0.48
N GLU A 184 -10.38 -21.89 0.35
CA GLU A 184 -10.88 -20.52 0.50
C GLU A 184 -9.80 -19.57 1.02
N ILE A 185 -9.02 -20.00 2.02
CA ILE A 185 -7.90 -19.23 2.56
C ILE A 185 -6.85 -18.95 1.48
N ASP A 186 -6.49 -19.96 0.67
CA ASP A 186 -5.50 -19.81 -0.39
C ASP A 186 -6.04 -18.92 -1.54
N LYS A 187 -7.32 -19.05 -1.91
CA LYS A 187 -8.00 -18.18 -2.90
C LYS A 187 -8.05 -16.71 -2.45
N LEU A 188 -8.41 -16.46 -1.19
CA LEU A 188 -8.43 -15.11 -0.63
C LEU A 188 -7.03 -14.52 -0.47
N ALA A 189 -6.02 -15.34 -0.16
CA ALA A 189 -4.63 -14.92 -0.16
C ALA A 189 -4.14 -14.54 -1.58
N GLU A 190 -4.53 -15.29 -2.61
CA GLU A 190 -4.23 -14.98 -4.00
C GLU A 190 -4.91 -13.69 -4.46
N TYR A 191 -6.19 -13.51 -4.12
CA TYR A 191 -6.93 -12.28 -4.34
C TYR A 191 -6.18 -11.09 -3.73
N GLY A 192 -5.85 -11.14 -2.43
CA GLY A 192 -5.18 -10.05 -1.74
C GLY A 192 -3.81 -9.71 -2.34
N LEU A 193 -3.04 -10.72 -2.76
CA LEU A 193 -1.75 -10.52 -3.42
C LEU A 193 -1.90 -9.73 -4.73
N ASN A 194 -2.83 -10.16 -5.59
CA ASN A 194 -3.01 -9.55 -6.90
C ASN A 194 -3.61 -8.14 -6.79
N ILE A 195 -4.56 -7.91 -5.87
CA ILE A 195 -5.08 -6.57 -5.57
C ILE A 195 -3.97 -5.65 -5.06
N GLY A 196 -3.08 -6.15 -4.20
CA GLY A 196 -1.96 -5.37 -3.69
C GLY A 196 -0.98 -4.93 -4.78
N ILE A 197 -0.68 -5.80 -5.73
CA ILE A 197 0.16 -5.48 -6.90
C ILE A 197 -0.54 -4.44 -7.79
N ALA A 198 -1.83 -4.66 -8.12
CA ALA A 198 -2.60 -3.72 -8.93
C ALA A 198 -2.71 -2.35 -8.26
N PHE A 199 -2.91 -2.31 -6.94
CA PHE A 199 -2.99 -1.11 -6.13
C PHE A 199 -1.70 -0.28 -6.25
N GLN A 200 -0.52 -0.90 -6.10
CA GLN A 200 0.76 -0.19 -6.21
C GLN A 200 0.99 0.33 -7.63
N ILE A 201 0.74 -0.48 -8.66
CA ILE A 201 0.86 -0.01 -10.06
C ILE A 201 -0.06 1.19 -10.32
N GLN A 202 -1.28 1.18 -9.78
CA GLN A 202 -2.21 2.30 -9.92
C GLN A 202 -1.76 3.53 -9.11
N ASP A 203 -1.19 3.35 -7.93
CA ASP A 203 -0.62 4.46 -7.15
C ASP A 203 0.54 5.12 -7.89
N ASP A 204 1.43 4.35 -8.52
CA ASP A 204 2.51 4.91 -9.36
C ASP A 204 1.95 5.71 -10.55
N ILE A 205 0.86 5.23 -11.19
CA ILE A 205 0.19 5.97 -12.27
C ILE A 205 -0.38 7.29 -11.76
N LEU A 206 -1.02 7.27 -10.59
CA LEU A 206 -1.61 8.47 -10.00
C LEU A 206 -0.53 9.46 -9.57
N GLY A 207 0.60 8.99 -9.03
CA GLY A 207 1.75 9.82 -8.67
C GLY A 207 2.34 10.63 -9.83
N VAL A 208 2.15 10.15 -11.07
CA VAL A 208 2.61 10.83 -12.29
C VAL A 208 1.54 11.74 -12.91
N LEU A 209 0.25 11.39 -12.77
CA LEU A 209 -0.85 12.04 -13.52
C LEU A 209 -1.71 12.98 -12.69
N ALA A 210 -1.64 12.92 -11.37
CA ALA A 210 -2.55 13.64 -10.50
C ALA A 210 -2.17 15.11 -10.31
N ASP A 211 -3.18 15.96 -10.06
CA ASP A 211 -2.97 17.34 -9.64
C ASP A 211 -2.50 17.40 -8.17
N GLU A 212 -1.61 18.35 -7.84
CA GLU A 212 -1.02 18.53 -6.51
C GLU A 212 -2.07 18.61 -5.38
N GLU A 213 -3.19 19.31 -5.63
CA GLU A 213 -4.27 19.48 -4.64
C GLU A 213 -4.93 18.16 -4.20
N LYS A 214 -4.87 17.12 -5.03
CA LYS A 214 -5.56 15.85 -4.78
C LYS A 214 -4.67 14.74 -4.24
N LEU A 215 -3.36 14.82 -4.46
CA LEU A 215 -2.39 13.81 -4.00
C LEU A 215 -1.90 14.04 -2.58
N GLY A 216 -1.93 15.29 -2.08
CA GLY A 216 -1.29 15.65 -0.82
C GLY A 216 0.25 15.54 -0.84
N LYS A 217 0.83 15.35 -2.04
CA LYS A 217 2.26 15.40 -2.37
C LYS A 217 2.45 16.16 -3.70
N PRO A 218 3.61 16.80 -3.93
CA PRO A 218 3.93 17.43 -5.23
C PRO A 218 3.82 16.44 -6.38
N VAL A 219 3.27 16.87 -7.52
CA VAL A 219 3.25 16.06 -8.75
C VAL A 219 4.67 15.72 -9.16
N GLY A 220 4.89 14.44 -9.47
CA GLY A 220 6.21 13.97 -9.90
C GLY A 220 7.22 13.77 -8.77
N SER A 221 6.77 13.65 -7.51
CA SER A 221 7.68 13.29 -6.40
C SER A 221 8.51 12.05 -6.72
N ASP A 222 7.91 11.01 -7.30
CA ASP A 222 8.61 9.80 -7.73
C ASP A 222 9.70 10.08 -8.78
N ILE A 223 9.51 11.10 -9.64
CA ILE A 223 10.53 11.52 -10.62
C ILE A 223 11.68 12.23 -9.90
N VAL A 224 11.37 13.12 -8.95
CA VAL A 224 12.36 13.86 -8.14
C VAL A 224 13.20 12.92 -7.29
N GLU A 225 12.58 11.88 -6.72
CA GLU A 225 13.24 10.84 -5.94
C GLU A 225 14.00 9.83 -6.82
N GLY A 226 13.80 9.87 -8.14
CA GLY A 226 14.42 8.94 -9.08
C GLY A 226 13.90 7.51 -8.96
N LYS A 227 12.65 7.33 -8.45
CA LYS A 227 12.03 6.02 -8.27
C LYS A 227 11.95 5.24 -9.57
N LYS A 228 12.31 3.98 -9.53
CA LYS A 228 12.26 3.05 -10.66
C LYS A 228 10.86 2.40 -10.73
N SER A 229 9.81 3.24 -10.89
CA SER A 229 8.44 2.75 -11.08
C SER A 229 8.29 1.98 -12.39
N LEU A 230 7.20 1.20 -12.53
CA LEU A 230 6.93 0.45 -13.76
C LEU A 230 6.80 1.37 -14.97
N ILE A 231 6.31 2.60 -14.77
CA ILE A 231 6.19 3.61 -15.83
C ILE A 231 7.58 4.01 -16.31
N ALA A 232 8.50 4.34 -15.40
CA ALA A 232 9.87 4.70 -15.72
C ALA A 232 10.61 3.57 -16.45
N ILE A 233 10.52 2.34 -15.91
CA ILE A 233 11.12 1.14 -16.51
C ILE A 233 10.62 0.96 -17.95
N ARG A 234 9.31 1.00 -18.14
CA ARG A 234 8.72 0.78 -19.46
C ARG A 234 9.05 1.89 -20.45
N ALA A 235 9.10 3.14 -20.01
CA ALA A 235 9.52 4.25 -20.85
C ALA A 235 10.98 4.11 -21.31
N ILE A 236 11.89 3.79 -20.40
CA ILE A 236 13.32 3.56 -20.72
C ILE A 236 13.49 2.39 -21.72
N GLU A 237 12.66 1.34 -21.63
CA GLU A 237 12.69 0.21 -22.56
C GLU A 237 12.20 0.59 -23.97
N LYS A 238 11.30 1.57 -24.08
CA LYS A 238 10.62 1.91 -25.34
C LYS A 238 11.20 3.10 -26.06
N LEU A 239 11.80 4.02 -25.33
CA LEU A 239 12.45 5.20 -25.91
C LEU A 239 13.84 4.83 -26.45
N GLU A 240 14.27 5.56 -27.49
CA GLU A 240 15.56 5.43 -28.14
C GLU A 240 16.21 6.82 -28.32
N GLY A 241 17.49 6.86 -28.61
CA GLY A 241 18.24 8.06 -28.90
C GLY A 241 18.14 9.13 -27.82
N GLU A 242 18.01 10.39 -28.24
CA GLU A 242 18.02 11.57 -27.37
C GLU A 242 16.89 11.57 -26.30
N GLU A 243 15.69 11.08 -26.64
CA GLU A 243 14.57 11.01 -25.69
C GLU A 243 14.88 10.07 -24.52
N LYS A 244 15.52 8.94 -24.79
CA LYS A 244 15.93 7.99 -23.76
C LYS A 244 17.04 8.55 -22.88
N GLU A 245 18.06 9.16 -23.49
CA GLU A 245 19.16 9.79 -22.76
C GLU A 245 18.65 10.88 -21.84
N ARG A 246 17.76 11.74 -22.34
CA ARG A 246 17.18 12.81 -21.56
C ARG A 246 16.31 12.32 -20.39
N LEU A 247 15.52 11.26 -20.60
CA LEU A 247 14.75 10.66 -19.51
C LEU A 247 15.66 10.07 -18.44
N LEU A 248 16.74 9.36 -18.83
CA LEU A 248 17.71 8.81 -17.89
C LEU A 248 18.44 9.91 -17.09
N GLU A 249 18.80 11.03 -17.72
CA GLU A 249 19.39 12.19 -17.03
C GLU A 249 18.44 12.70 -15.94
N ILE A 250 17.15 12.90 -16.27
CA ILE A 250 16.15 13.39 -15.33
C ILE A 250 15.98 12.41 -14.15
N LEU A 251 15.81 11.12 -14.42
CA LEU A 251 15.57 10.10 -13.39
C LEU A 251 16.80 9.79 -12.50
N ASN A 252 18.00 10.16 -12.94
CA ASN A 252 19.23 9.96 -12.16
C ASN A 252 19.70 11.26 -11.46
N LYS A 253 18.99 12.37 -11.65
CA LYS A 253 19.29 13.67 -11.06
C LYS A 253 18.41 13.87 -9.81
N ARG A 254 18.98 14.38 -8.74
CA ARG A 254 18.22 14.91 -7.60
C ARG A 254 17.94 16.40 -7.81
N GLY A 255 16.75 16.85 -7.40
CA GLY A 255 16.38 18.27 -7.50
C GLY A 255 16.00 18.70 -8.91
N ASN A 256 15.13 17.95 -9.57
CA ASN A 256 14.60 18.28 -10.88
C ASN A 256 13.77 19.57 -10.88
N THR A 257 13.91 20.37 -11.93
CA THR A 257 13.05 21.53 -12.16
C THR A 257 11.65 21.10 -12.61
N ARG A 258 10.66 21.98 -12.48
CA ARG A 258 9.30 21.72 -12.95
C ARG A 258 9.24 21.38 -14.46
N ASP A 259 10.09 22.02 -15.27
CA ASP A 259 10.18 21.73 -16.71
C ASP A 259 10.73 20.35 -17.00
N GLU A 260 11.72 19.88 -16.22
CA GLU A 260 12.25 18.52 -16.31
C GLU A 260 11.21 17.48 -15.92
N ILE A 261 10.46 17.71 -14.84
CA ILE A 261 9.34 16.85 -14.43
C ILE A 261 8.29 16.77 -15.54
N ASN A 262 7.87 17.92 -16.07
CA ASN A 262 6.91 17.99 -17.17
C ASN A 262 7.42 17.27 -18.44
N LEU A 263 8.71 17.34 -18.71
CA LEU A 263 9.33 16.62 -19.83
C LEU A 263 9.27 15.11 -19.59
N ALA A 264 9.63 14.63 -18.39
CA ALA A 264 9.55 13.20 -18.06
C ALA A 264 8.11 12.67 -18.19
N VAL A 265 7.10 13.42 -17.73
CA VAL A 265 5.68 13.04 -17.86
C VAL A 265 5.28 12.93 -19.35
N ARG A 266 5.72 13.87 -20.20
CA ARG A 266 5.49 13.79 -21.67
C ARG A 266 6.16 12.56 -22.28
N LEU A 267 7.41 12.27 -21.91
CA LEU A 267 8.15 11.09 -22.39
C LEU A 267 7.47 9.79 -21.96
N PHE A 268 6.91 9.72 -20.74
CA PHE A 268 6.09 8.59 -20.29
C PHE A 268 4.81 8.42 -21.16
N GLY A 269 4.20 9.51 -21.57
CA GLY A 269 3.08 9.50 -22.51
C GLY A 269 3.48 9.00 -23.90
N ASN A 270 4.53 9.57 -24.50
CA ASN A 270 5.04 9.22 -25.83
C ASN A 270 5.43 7.76 -25.95
N SER A 271 6.04 7.19 -24.92
CA SER A 271 6.45 5.79 -24.88
C SER A 271 5.30 4.79 -24.70
N ASN A 272 4.04 5.25 -24.52
CA ASN A 272 2.89 4.44 -24.10
C ASN A 272 3.08 3.67 -22.77
N ALA A 273 4.02 4.08 -21.92
CA ALA A 273 4.31 3.41 -20.66
C ALA A 273 3.09 3.44 -19.72
N ILE A 274 2.42 4.58 -19.57
CA ILE A 274 1.21 4.73 -18.75
C ILE A 274 0.11 3.75 -19.18
N ARG A 275 -0.15 3.65 -20.49
CA ARG A 275 -1.14 2.72 -21.03
C ARG A 275 -0.78 1.27 -20.77
N TYR A 276 0.51 0.94 -20.84
CA TYR A 276 1.01 -0.39 -20.49
C TYR A 276 0.75 -0.71 -19.02
N CYS A 277 1.10 0.19 -18.11
CA CYS A 277 0.90 0.02 -16.66
C CYS A 277 -0.59 -0.14 -16.31
N ARG A 278 -1.49 0.66 -16.91
CA ARG A 278 -2.94 0.49 -16.72
C ARG A 278 -3.42 -0.90 -17.12
N ARG A 279 -3.00 -1.41 -18.28
CA ARG A 279 -3.35 -2.76 -18.72
C ARG A 279 -2.81 -3.83 -17.77
N LYS A 280 -1.60 -3.62 -17.26
CA LYS A 280 -0.99 -4.54 -16.29
C LYS A 280 -1.77 -4.57 -14.97
N ALA A 281 -2.16 -3.41 -14.43
CA ALA A 281 -3.00 -3.33 -13.23
C ALA A 281 -4.35 -4.05 -13.44
N ILE A 282 -5.03 -3.83 -14.58
CA ILE A 282 -6.27 -4.52 -14.93
C ILE A 282 -6.07 -6.04 -14.98
N GLN A 283 -4.97 -6.54 -15.57
CA GLN A 283 -4.68 -7.98 -15.59
C GLN A 283 -4.59 -8.58 -14.19
N PHE A 284 -3.93 -7.89 -13.24
CA PHE A 284 -3.87 -8.35 -11.85
C PHE A 284 -5.24 -8.32 -11.17
N VAL A 285 -6.07 -7.31 -11.44
CA VAL A 285 -7.45 -7.27 -10.93
C VAL A 285 -8.27 -8.45 -11.45
N GLU A 286 -8.18 -8.77 -12.74
CA GLU A 286 -8.89 -9.92 -13.31
C GLU A 286 -8.43 -11.26 -12.70
N VAL A 287 -7.12 -11.42 -12.44
CA VAL A 287 -6.61 -12.61 -11.74
C VAL A 287 -7.17 -12.68 -10.32
N ALA A 288 -7.20 -11.54 -9.61
CA ALA A 288 -7.76 -11.46 -8.26
C ALA A 288 -9.25 -11.85 -8.24
N LYS A 289 -10.05 -11.26 -9.11
CA LYS A 289 -11.49 -11.56 -9.22
C LYS A 289 -11.73 -13.03 -9.55
N LYS A 290 -10.94 -13.60 -10.46
CA LYS A 290 -11.03 -15.03 -10.81
C LYS A 290 -10.71 -15.92 -9.60
N ALA A 291 -9.74 -15.56 -8.77
CA ALA A 291 -9.37 -16.36 -7.61
C ALA A 291 -10.53 -16.57 -6.63
N ILE A 292 -11.39 -15.55 -6.44
CA ILE A 292 -12.52 -15.62 -5.51
C ILE A 292 -13.87 -15.92 -6.18
N ASN A 293 -13.90 -16.13 -7.50
CA ASN A 293 -15.15 -16.35 -8.22
C ASN A 293 -15.92 -17.60 -7.73
N GLU A 294 -15.21 -18.63 -7.33
CA GLU A 294 -15.77 -19.90 -6.84
C GLU A 294 -16.15 -19.88 -5.34
N LEU A 295 -15.86 -18.80 -4.60
CA LEU A 295 -16.34 -18.66 -3.23
C LEU A 295 -17.86 -18.63 -3.19
N PRO A 296 -18.50 -19.05 -2.08
CA PRO A 296 -19.93 -18.94 -1.90
C PRO A 296 -20.43 -17.50 -2.11
N ASP A 297 -21.61 -17.36 -2.70
CA ASP A 297 -22.20 -16.05 -2.92
C ASP A 297 -22.57 -15.39 -1.57
N SER A 298 -22.05 -14.21 -1.35
CA SER A 298 -22.28 -13.38 -0.16
C SER A 298 -22.12 -11.91 -0.51
N ASP A 299 -22.63 -11.04 0.34
CA ASP A 299 -22.41 -9.60 0.15
C ASP A 299 -20.95 -9.22 0.34
N ALA A 300 -20.23 -9.88 1.25
CA ALA A 300 -18.79 -9.70 1.43
C ALA A 300 -17.99 -10.08 0.16
N LYS A 301 -18.34 -11.18 -0.53
CA LYS A 301 -17.73 -11.53 -1.83
C LYS A 301 -18.01 -10.44 -2.88
N LYS A 302 -19.26 -9.94 -2.98
CA LYS A 302 -19.58 -8.83 -3.90
C LYS A 302 -18.77 -7.58 -3.57
N ASP A 303 -18.57 -7.30 -2.30
CA ASP A 303 -17.77 -6.17 -1.82
C ASP A 303 -16.29 -6.32 -2.17
N LEU A 304 -15.73 -7.51 -2.00
CA LEU A 304 -14.37 -7.81 -2.46
C LEU A 304 -14.22 -7.61 -3.98
N MET A 305 -15.19 -8.08 -4.79
CA MET A 305 -15.22 -7.84 -6.23
C MET A 305 -15.27 -6.34 -6.56
N GLY A 306 -16.12 -5.59 -5.85
CA GLY A 306 -16.25 -4.13 -6.03
C GLY A 306 -14.98 -3.36 -5.63
N ILE A 307 -14.27 -3.80 -4.58
CA ILE A 307 -12.97 -3.21 -4.20
C ILE A 307 -11.94 -3.48 -5.30
N ALA A 308 -11.95 -4.65 -5.91
CA ALA A 308 -11.05 -4.98 -7.01
C ALA A 308 -11.24 -4.02 -8.19
N ASP A 309 -12.47 -3.76 -8.60
CA ASP A 309 -12.78 -2.79 -9.65
C ASP A 309 -12.36 -1.37 -9.25
N PHE A 310 -12.66 -0.96 -8.02
CA PHE A 310 -12.29 0.35 -7.51
C PHE A 310 -10.79 0.62 -7.59
N VAL A 311 -9.93 -0.38 -7.38
CA VAL A 311 -8.46 -0.21 -7.42
C VAL A 311 -7.99 0.38 -8.75
N VAL A 312 -8.56 -0.04 -9.87
CA VAL A 312 -8.15 0.44 -11.22
C VAL A 312 -9.01 1.58 -11.75
N GLU A 313 -10.22 1.77 -11.19
CA GLU A 313 -11.12 2.87 -11.57
C GLU A 313 -10.79 4.19 -10.84
N ARG A 314 -9.97 4.13 -9.81
CA ARG A 314 -9.53 5.31 -9.05
C ARG A 314 -9.01 6.37 -10.01
N ARG A 315 -9.76 7.47 -10.08
CA ARG A 315 -9.33 8.75 -10.66
C ARG A 315 -8.95 9.66 -9.51
N VAL A 316 -8.00 10.50 -9.77
CA VAL A 316 -7.54 11.49 -8.80
C VAL A 316 -8.67 12.44 -8.43
#